data_27a95f00e1e9b9e03c98d618485d7ea9
#
_entry.id   27a95f00e1e9b9e03c98d618485d7ea9
#
_cell.length_a   1.000
_cell.length_b   1.000
_cell.length_c   1.000
_cell.angle_alpha   90.00
_cell.angle_beta   90.00
_cell.angle_gamma   90.00
#
_symmetry.space_group_name_H-M   'P 1'
#
loop_
_entity.id
_entity.type
_entity.pdbx_description
1 polymer ?
#
loop_
_entity_poly.entity_id
_entity_poly.type
_entity_poly.pdbx_seq_one_letter_code
_entity_poly.pdbx_strand_id
1 'polypeptide(L)'
;MKKEIKFSLVYRDMWQSSGKYQPRVDQLMRIAPLIIEMGCFARVETNGGAFEQVNLLYGENPNKAVRAFTKPFNEAGIQTHMLDRGLNGLRMYPVPADVRRLMYKVKHAQGVDITRIFCGLNEVRNIIPSIKYAIEGGMIPQATL
;
A
#
# COMPACT_ATOMS: atom_id res chain seq x y z
N MET A 1 20.19 -17.94 19.61
CA MET A 1 20.31 -17.03 18.46
C MET A 1 19.53 -15.74 18.78
N LYS A 2 20.16 -14.56 18.63
CA LYS A 2 19.42 -13.28 18.75
C LYS A 2 18.44 -13.17 17.59
N LYS A 3 17.17 -12.94 17.89
CA LYS A 3 16.12 -12.74 16.86
C LYS A 3 16.33 -11.38 16.21
N GLU A 4 16.52 -11.36 14.91
CA GLU A 4 16.61 -10.11 14.16
C GLU A 4 15.25 -9.39 14.17
N ILE A 5 15.23 -8.14 14.56
CA ILE A 5 14.05 -7.28 14.53
C ILE A 5 14.09 -6.46 13.24
N LYS A 6 13.03 -6.55 12.44
CA LYS A 6 12.86 -5.79 11.20
C LYS A 6 11.81 -4.71 11.39
N PHE A 7 12.12 -3.50 10.94
CA PHE A 7 11.20 -2.38 11.00
C PHE A 7 10.37 -2.25 9.73
N SER A 8 9.12 -1.84 9.91
CA SER A 8 8.21 -1.47 8.83
C SER A 8 7.81 -0.01 8.98
N LEU A 9 8.08 0.81 7.99
CA LEU A 9 7.74 2.23 8.00
C LEU A 9 6.33 2.44 7.43
N VAL A 10 5.45 3.04 8.23
CA VAL A 10 4.09 3.41 7.80
C VAL A 10 4.11 4.83 7.22
N TYR A 11 4.83 5.02 6.13
CA TYR A 11 5.09 6.35 5.57
C TYR A 11 3.85 6.96 4.90
N ARG A 12 3.09 6.14 4.18
CA ARG A 12 1.89 6.58 3.45
C ARG A 12 0.81 7.17 4.36
N ASP A 13 0.62 6.61 5.55
CA ASP A 13 -0.50 7.00 6.42
C ASP A 13 -0.42 8.47 6.88
N MET A 14 0.77 8.95 7.06
CA MET A 14 1.05 10.34 7.42
C MET A 14 0.41 11.35 6.44
N TRP A 15 0.32 11.03 5.17
CA TRP A 15 -0.13 11.99 4.14
C TRP A 15 -1.61 12.31 4.22
N GLN A 16 -2.46 11.33 4.46
CA GLN A 16 -3.90 11.57 4.62
C GLN A 16 -4.20 12.36 5.88
N SER A 17 -3.30 12.30 6.86
CA SER A 17 -3.43 13.00 8.15
C SER A 17 -2.82 14.41 8.12
N SER A 18 -2.15 14.80 7.04
CA SER A 18 -1.53 16.12 6.89
C SER A 18 -2.54 17.26 6.67
N GLY A 19 -3.84 16.95 6.63
CA GLY A 19 -4.91 17.93 6.50
C GLY A 19 -4.85 18.70 5.19
N LYS A 20 -4.77 20.03 5.28
CA LYS A 20 -4.80 20.94 4.12
C LYS A 20 -3.56 20.84 3.19
N TYR A 21 -2.43 20.40 3.70
CA TYR A 21 -1.15 20.45 2.99
C TYR A 21 -0.63 19.04 2.67
N GLN A 22 -1.43 18.26 2.00
CA GLN A 22 -1.04 16.91 1.59
C GLN A 22 0.06 16.98 0.50
N PRO A 23 1.18 16.25 0.66
CA PRO A 23 2.26 16.30 -0.32
C PRO A 23 1.90 15.54 -1.60
N ARG A 24 2.42 16.02 -2.74
CA ARG A 24 2.38 15.29 -4.01
C ARG A 24 3.46 14.21 -4.05
N VAL A 25 3.32 13.28 -4.99
CA VAL A 25 4.28 12.17 -5.14
C VAL A 25 5.71 12.65 -5.38
N ASP A 26 5.92 13.69 -6.19
CA ASP A 26 7.24 14.27 -6.44
C ASP A 26 7.91 14.80 -5.17
N GLN A 27 7.12 15.31 -4.23
CA GLN A 27 7.61 15.77 -2.93
C GLN A 27 7.99 14.60 -2.01
N LEU A 28 7.19 13.54 -2.03
CA LEU A 28 7.42 12.33 -1.24
C LEU A 28 8.66 11.56 -1.70
N MET A 29 8.90 11.53 -3.00
CA MET A 29 10.05 10.88 -3.60
C MET A 29 11.39 11.46 -3.12
N ARG A 30 11.41 12.72 -2.69
CA ARG A 30 12.64 13.37 -2.17
C ARG A 30 13.18 12.72 -0.89
N ILE A 31 12.31 12.09 -0.12
CA ILE A 31 12.68 11.42 1.15
C ILE A 31 13.08 9.95 0.93
N ALA A 32 12.67 9.34 -0.17
CA ALA A 32 12.93 7.92 -0.43
C ALA A 32 14.43 7.55 -0.34
N PRO A 33 15.38 8.32 -0.89
CA PRO A 33 16.80 8.01 -0.76
C PRO A 33 17.28 7.97 0.69
N LEU A 34 16.81 8.90 1.52
CA LEU A 34 17.17 8.96 2.96
C LEU A 34 16.63 7.74 3.72
N ILE A 35 15.39 7.32 3.44
CA ILE A 35 14.79 6.13 4.04
C ILE A 35 15.61 4.88 3.67
N ILE A 36 16.06 4.79 2.42
CA ILE A 36 16.88 3.68 1.93
C ILE A 36 18.26 3.69 2.61
N GLU A 37 18.89 4.84 2.70
CA GLU A 37 20.21 5.02 3.33
C GLU A 37 20.21 4.64 4.82
N MET A 38 19.09 4.85 5.53
CA MET A 38 18.95 4.43 6.93
C MET A 38 19.17 2.93 7.15
N GLY A 39 18.92 2.08 6.16
CA GLY A 39 19.23 0.66 6.16
C GLY A 39 18.48 -0.20 7.19
N CYS A 40 17.55 0.38 7.96
CA CYS A 40 16.85 -0.31 9.05
C CYS A 40 15.45 -0.80 8.67
N PHE A 41 14.92 -0.38 7.54
CA PHE A 41 13.56 -0.73 7.10
C PHE A 41 13.56 -1.94 6.17
N ALA A 42 12.86 -3.00 6.56
CA ALA A 42 12.59 -4.14 5.70
C ALA A 42 11.36 -3.91 4.82
N ARG A 43 10.48 -2.99 5.22
CA ARG A 43 9.21 -2.69 4.55
C ARG A 43 8.86 -1.22 4.65
N VAL A 44 8.21 -0.70 3.59
CA VAL A 44 7.69 0.68 3.56
C VAL A 44 6.26 0.66 3.02
N GLU A 45 5.33 1.29 3.72
CA GLU A 45 3.97 1.48 3.23
C GLU A 45 3.94 2.61 2.21
N THR A 46 3.69 2.26 0.96
CA THR A 46 3.72 3.18 -0.19
C THR A 46 2.36 3.44 -0.80
N ASN A 47 1.34 2.65 -0.47
CA ASN A 47 0.03 2.77 -1.10
C ASN A 47 -1.13 2.50 -0.12
N GLY A 48 -2.31 2.92 -0.52
CA GLY A 48 -3.58 2.75 0.17
C GLY A 48 -4.65 3.64 -0.44
N GLY A 49 -5.90 3.51 0.00
CA GLY A 49 -7.01 4.27 -0.56
C GLY A 49 -6.83 5.79 -0.48
N ALA A 50 -6.30 6.28 0.63
CA ALA A 50 -6.06 7.71 0.82
C ALA A 50 -4.96 8.25 -0.10
N PHE A 51 -3.91 7.47 -0.36
CA PHE A 51 -2.88 7.84 -1.32
C PHE A 51 -3.46 8.09 -2.71
N GLU A 52 -4.28 7.16 -3.20
CA GLU A 52 -4.91 7.30 -4.52
C GLU A 52 -5.90 8.45 -4.57
N GLN A 53 -6.62 8.73 -3.47
CA GLN A 53 -7.50 9.90 -3.39
C GLN A 53 -6.71 11.22 -3.49
N VAL A 54 -5.59 11.33 -2.81
CA VAL A 54 -4.71 12.51 -2.89
C VAL A 54 -4.19 12.72 -4.31
N ASN A 55 -3.76 11.63 -4.98
CA ASN A 55 -3.34 11.72 -6.38
C ASN A 55 -4.45 12.30 -7.27
N LEU A 56 -5.69 11.81 -7.11
CA LEU A 56 -6.83 12.30 -7.89
C LEU A 56 -7.14 13.79 -7.61
N LEU A 57 -7.03 14.23 -6.36
CA LEU A 57 -7.23 15.63 -5.97
C LEU A 57 -6.21 16.57 -6.64
N TYR A 58 -4.99 16.09 -6.86
CA TYR A 58 -3.95 16.85 -7.57
C TYR A 58 -3.92 16.62 -9.08
N GLY A 59 -4.87 15.90 -9.65
CA GLY A 59 -4.89 15.53 -11.05
C GLY A 59 -3.77 14.56 -11.45
N GLU A 60 -3.17 13.87 -10.50
CA GLU A 60 -2.16 12.85 -10.76
C GLU A 60 -2.81 11.52 -11.14
N ASN A 61 -2.16 10.77 -12.01
CA ASN A 61 -2.57 9.41 -12.33
C ASN A 61 -2.10 8.46 -11.22
N PRO A 62 -3.00 7.84 -10.41
CA PRO A 62 -2.60 6.99 -9.29
C PRO A 62 -1.71 5.81 -9.71
N ASN A 63 -1.92 5.25 -10.89
CA ASN A 63 -1.12 4.12 -11.37
C ASN A 63 0.34 4.53 -11.67
N LYS A 64 0.54 5.72 -12.22
CA LYS A 64 1.89 6.28 -12.42
C LYS A 64 2.54 6.63 -11.08
N ALA A 65 1.77 7.23 -10.18
CA ALA A 65 2.22 7.63 -8.85
C ALA A 65 2.69 6.42 -8.02
N VAL A 66 1.90 5.34 -7.99
CA VAL A 66 2.27 4.10 -7.28
C VAL A 66 3.58 3.53 -7.84
N ARG A 67 3.71 3.38 -9.15
CA ARG A 67 4.94 2.86 -9.78
C ARG A 67 6.16 3.71 -9.48
N ALA A 68 6.02 5.02 -9.56
CA ALA A 68 7.11 5.93 -9.25
C ALA A 68 7.58 5.77 -7.80
N PHE A 69 6.61 5.61 -6.88
CA PHE A 69 6.91 5.57 -5.45
C PHE A 69 7.41 4.19 -4.95
N THR A 70 6.95 3.09 -5.52
CA THR A 70 7.42 1.74 -5.16
C THR A 70 8.82 1.44 -5.71
N LYS A 71 9.11 1.94 -6.90
CA LYS A 71 10.32 1.62 -7.65
C LYS A 71 11.62 1.74 -6.84
N PRO A 72 11.97 2.89 -6.21
CA PRO A 72 13.24 3.04 -5.52
C PRO A 72 13.39 2.08 -4.33
N PHE A 73 12.31 1.77 -3.63
CA PHE A 73 12.33 0.84 -2.51
C PHE A 73 12.55 -0.60 -2.98
N ASN A 74 11.84 -1.02 -4.04
CA ASN A 74 12.00 -2.36 -4.61
C ASN A 74 13.41 -2.55 -5.19
N GLU A 75 13.98 -1.56 -5.85
CA GLU A 75 15.35 -1.58 -6.35
C GLU A 75 16.39 -1.69 -5.21
N ALA A 76 16.06 -1.17 -4.04
CA ALA A 76 16.88 -1.29 -2.82
C ALA A 76 16.61 -2.58 -2.02
N GLY A 77 15.77 -3.49 -2.50
CA GLY A 77 15.41 -4.73 -1.80
C GLY A 77 14.45 -4.55 -0.61
N ILE A 78 13.80 -3.38 -0.51
CA ILE A 78 12.82 -3.08 0.54
C ILE A 78 11.43 -3.42 0.00
N GLN A 79 10.70 -4.29 0.71
CA GLN A 79 9.32 -4.64 0.33
C GLN A 79 8.39 -3.44 0.51
N THR A 80 7.49 -3.26 -0.44
CA THR A 80 6.45 -2.24 -0.36
C THR A 80 5.12 -2.84 0.02
N HIS A 81 4.31 -2.09 0.76
CA HIS A 81 2.99 -2.56 1.14
C HIS A 81 1.91 -1.49 1.02
N MET A 82 0.68 -1.94 0.90
CA MET A 82 -0.50 -1.09 0.88
C MET A 82 -1.47 -1.45 2.02
N LEU A 83 -2.27 -0.48 2.44
CA LEU A 83 -3.43 -0.68 3.30
C LEU A 83 -4.68 -0.84 2.44
N ASP A 84 -5.48 -1.84 2.77
CA ASP A 84 -6.62 -2.30 2.01
C ASP A 84 -7.79 -2.63 2.94
N ARG A 85 -9.00 -2.34 2.51
CA ARG A 85 -10.23 -2.47 3.30
C ARG A 85 -11.07 -3.61 2.77
N GLY A 86 -11.03 -4.78 3.33
CA GLY A 86 -11.86 -5.95 3.07
C GLY A 86 -12.72 -5.92 1.79
N LEU A 87 -13.98 -5.50 1.91
CA LEU A 87 -14.90 -5.40 0.77
C LEU A 87 -14.67 -4.19 -0.14
N ASN A 88 -13.98 -3.16 0.35
CA ASN A 88 -13.84 -1.89 -0.37
C ASN A 88 -12.55 -1.83 -1.20
N GLY A 89 -11.54 -2.67 -0.89
CA GLY A 89 -10.23 -2.54 -1.49
C GLY A 89 -9.64 -1.15 -1.18
N LEU A 90 -9.34 -0.39 -2.21
CA LEU A 90 -8.80 0.98 -2.07
C LEU A 90 -9.88 2.07 -2.14
N ARG A 91 -11.16 1.70 -2.19
CA ARG A 91 -12.27 2.66 -2.28
C ARG A 91 -12.89 2.95 -0.92
N MET A 92 -13.77 3.95 -0.88
CA MET A 92 -14.53 4.35 0.32
C MET A 92 -15.87 3.60 0.44
N TYR A 93 -16.21 2.78 -0.53
CA TYR A 93 -17.42 1.98 -0.62
C TYR A 93 -17.10 0.58 -1.14
N PRO A 94 -17.95 -0.43 -0.88
CA PRO A 94 -17.77 -1.78 -1.38
C PRO A 94 -17.67 -1.80 -2.92
N VAL A 95 -16.76 -2.59 -3.44
CA VAL A 95 -16.59 -2.80 -4.88
C VAL A 95 -16.85 -4.25 -5.27
N PRO A 96 -17.30 -4.53 -6.50
CA PRO A 96 -17.52 -5.88 -6.98
C PRO A 96 -16.30 -6.78 -6.81
N ALA A 97 -16.53 -8.06 -6.61
CA ALA A 97 -15.49 -9.04 -6.31
C ALA A 97 -14.44 -9.18 -7.43
N ASP A 98 -14.88 -9.14 -8.67
CA ASP A 98 -14.04 -9.20 -9.87
C ASP A 98 -13.13 -7.98 -10.00
N VAL A 99 -13.65 -6.78 -9.65
CA VAL A 99 -12.85 -5.54 -9.62
C VAL A 99 -11.78 -5.63 -8.53
N ARG A 100 -12.10 -6.13 -7.32
CA ARG A 100 -11.11 -6.33 -6.26
C ARG A 100 -10.05 -7.37 -6.67
N ARG A 101 -10.47 -8.46 -7.30
CA ARG A 101 -9.56 -9.49 -7.79
C ARG A 101 -8.56 -8.93 -8.82
N LEU A 102 -9.05 -8.09 -9.75
CA LEU A 102 -8.20 -7.42 -10.73
C LEU A 102 -7.26 -6.41 -10.05
N MET A 103 -7.75 -5.67 -9.05
CA MET A 103 -6.97 -4.68 -8.32
C MET A 103 -5.65 -5.26 -7.78
N TYR A 104 -5.67 -6.42 -7.13
CA TYR A 104 -4.46 -7.04 -6.58
C TYR A 104 -3.42 -7.35 -7.65
N LYS A 105 -3.84 -7.89 -8.79
CA LYS A 105 -2.95 -8.15 -9.93
C LYS A 105 -2.32 -6.86 -10.46
N VAL A 106 -3.11 -5.80 -10.57
CA VAL A 106 -2.63 -4.49 -11.03
C VAL A 106 -1.66 -3.88 -10.02
N LYS A 107 -1.95 -3.96 -8.72
CA LYS A 107 -1.08 -3.41 -7.67
C LYS A 107 0.24 -4.16 -7.57
N HIS A 108 0.21 -5.48 -7.67
CA HIS A 108 1.44 -6.28 -7.75
C HIS A 108 2.30 -5.88 -8.97
N ALA A 109 1.71 -5.76 -10.14
CA ALA A 109 2.39 -5.30 -11.34
C ALA A 109 2.90 -3.84 -11.26
N GLN A 110 2.45 -3.07 -10.28
CA GLN A 110 2.94 -1.72 -9.97
C GLN A 110 4.05 -1.70 -8.91
N GLY A 111 4.47 -2.87 -8.44
CA GLY A 111 5.55 -3.03 -7.47
C GLY A 111 5.09 -3.05 -6.01
N VAL A 112 3.81 -3.30 -5.74
CA VAL A 112 3.33 -3.49 -4.36
C VAL A 112 3.40 -4.96 -3.99
N ASP A 113 4.22 -5.32 -3.01
CA ASP A 113 4.47 -6.72 -2.63
C ASP A 113 3.44 -7.26 -1.64
N ILE A 114 3.05 -6.43 -0.68
CA ILE A 114 2.23 -6.84 0.46
C ILE A 114 0.94 -6.03 0.51
N THR A 115 -0.17 -6.69 0.78
CA THR A 115 -1.43 -6.02 1.10
C THR A 115 -1.84 -6.30 2.54
N ARG A 116 -2.04 -5.24 3.35
CA ARG A 116 -2.53 -5.33 4.72
C ARG A 116 -4.03 -5.09 4.71
N ILE A 117 -4.79 -6.16 4.95
CA ILE A 117 -6.23 -6.19 4.79
C ILE A 117 -6.90 -6.12 6.16
N PHE A 118 -7.77 -5.14 6.37
CA PHE A 118 -8.58 -5.01 7.58
C PHE A 118 -10.06 -4.87 7.24
N CYS A 119 -10.91 -5.08 8.22
CA CYS A 119 -12.33 -4.75 8.15
C CYS A 119 -12.70 -3.85 9.34
N GLY A 120 -13.28 -2.68 9.09
CA GLY A 120 -13.68 -1.74 10.13
C GLY A 120 -14.72 -2.29 11.12
N LEU A 121 -15.43 -3.35 10.74
CA LEU A 121 -16.35 -4.09 11.60
C LEU A 121 -15.70 -5.30 12.27
N ASN A 122 -14.42 -5.53 12.01
CA ASN A 122 -13.67 -6.72 12.43
C ASN A 122 -14.33 -8.06 12.00
N GLU A 123 -15.02 -8.05 10.86
CA GLU A 123 -15.73 -9.21 10.31
C GLU A 123 -14.83 -10.00 9.37
N VAL A 124 -14.38 -11.16 9.81
CA VAL A 124 -13.43 -12.03 9.09
C VAL A 124 -13.96 -12.45 7.71
N ARG A 125 -15.27 -12.67 7.58
CA ARG A 125 -15.89 -13.05 6.28
C ARG A 125 -15.69 -12.00 5.19
N ASN A 126 -15.51 -10.73 5.57
CA ASN A 126 -15.20 -9.65 4.64
C ASN A 126 -13.73 -9.65 4.20
N ILE A 127 -12.84 -10.25 4.99
CA ILE A 127 -11.39 -10.30 4.75
C ILE A 127 -11.02 -11.51 3.89
N ILE A 128 -11.63 -12.68 4.14
CA ILE A 128 -11.26 -13.95 3.49
C ILE A 128 -11.24 -13.89 1.96
N PRO A 129 -12.25 -13.34 1.26
CA PRO A 129 -12.21 -13.25 -0.20
C PRO A 129 -11.03 -12.41 -0.71
N SER A 130 -10.75 -11.29 -0.04
CA SER A 130 -9.64 -10.39 -0.41
C SER A 130 -8.28 -11.04 -0.21
N ILE A 131 -8.10 -11.86 0.84
CA ILE A 131 -6.88 -12.67 1.03
C ILE A 131 -6.68 -13.63 -0.16
N LYS A 132 -7.73 -14.35 -0.56
CA LYS A 132 -7.66 -15.28 -1.71
C LYS A 132 -7.26 -14.55 -3.00
N TYR A 133 -7.89 -13.41 -3.28
CA TYR A 133 -7.60 -12.60 -4.47
C TYR A 133 -6.18 -12.01 -4.44
N ALA A 134 -5.68 -11.63 -3.27
CA ALA A 134 -4.31 -11.16 -3.11
C ALA A 134 -3.30 -12.25 -3.46
N ILE A 135 -3.49 -13.48 -2.94
CA ILE A 135 -2.65 -14.64 -3.25
C ILE A 135 -2.69 -14.94 -4.76
N GLU A 136 -3.87 -14.98 -5.36
CA GLU A 136 -4.05 -15.19 -6.80
C GLU A 136 -3.38 -14.08 -7.64
N GLY A 137 -3.31 -12.86 -7.09
CA GLY A 137 -2.66 -11.71 -7.72
C GLY A 137 -1.14 -11.67 -7.56
N GLY A 138 -0.56 -12.62 -6.80
CA GLY A 138 0.88 -12.68 -6.53
C GLY A 138 1.34 -11.86 -5.33
N MET A 139 0.43 -11.26 -4.56
CA MET A 139 0.75 -10.46 -3.38
C MET A 139 0.79 -11.31 -2.10
N ILE A 140 1.52 -10.81 -1.10
CA ILE A 140 1.53 -11.36 0.26
C ILE A 140 0.43 -10.71 1.08
N PRO A 141 -0.62 -11.42 1.49
CA PRO A 141 -1.66 -10.85 2.34
C PRO A 141 -1.25 -10.83 3.82
N GLN A 142 -1.57 -9.75 4.51
CA GLN A 142 -1.50 -9.61 5.96
C GLN A 142 -2.90 -9.30 6.48
N ALA A 143 -3.54 -10.26 7.14
CA ALA A 143 -4.82 -10.03 7.80
C ALA A 143 -4.60 -9.25 9.10
N THR A 144 -5.45 -8.25 9.34
CA THR A 144 -5.43 -7.44 10.57
C THR A 144 -6.78 -7.58 11.29
N LEU A 145 -6.74 -7.94 12.55
CA LEU A 145 -7.89 -8.09 13.45
C LEU A 145 -7.75 -7.12 14.62
#